data_e5e4fadfafce0378fe390d250c9a6287
#
_entry.id   e5e4fadfafce0378fe390d250c9a6287
#
_cell.length_a   1.000
_cell.length_b   1.000
_cell.length_c   1.000
_cell.angle_alpha   90.00
_cell.angle_beta   90.00
_cell.angle_gamma   90.00
#
_symmetry.space_group_name_H-M   'P 1'
#
loop_
_entity.id
_entity.type
_entity.pdbx_description
1 polymer ?
#
loop_
_entity_poly.entity_id
_entity_poly.type
_entity_poly.pdbx_seq_one_letter_code
_entity_poly.pdbx_strand_id
1 'polypeptide(L)'
;MKKIFLILLSVVFFSKNVFAVTLSQALLQAYNENPELNAERENIAVSKEDVKISRSQFLPSVTLSRSKSQENTEKLTDRSGTNSAITDVDQKTQSINVEQKIFQGFAGLAGMEKSKIGLNLADAKLLKTEQNILYKAVEAYSGLIFTDEKLKINKNNVNL
;
A
#
# COMPACT_ATOMS: atom_id res chain seq x y z
N MET A 1 -1.30 -47.66 30.01
CA MET A 1 -1.71 -46.64 30.98
C MET A 1 -0.98 -45.29 30.78
N LYS A 2 0.35 -45.23 30.62
CA LYS A 2 1.08 -43.95 30.40
C LYS A 2 0.65 -43.20 29.13
N LYS A 3 0.34 -43.84 28.01
CA LYS A 3 -0.09 -43.19 26.76
C LYS A 3 -1.48 -42.56 26.87
N ILE A 4 -2.40 -43.20 27.61
CA ILE A 4 -3.75 -42.64 27.85
C ILE A 4 -3.68 -41.41 28.77
N PHE A 5 -2.79 -41.41 29.75
CA PHE A 5 -2.56 -40.28 30.64
C PHE A 5 -1.99 -39.06 29.89
N LEU A 6 -1.11 -39.30 28.91
CA LEU A 6 -0.53 -38.23 28.06
C LEU A 6 -1.57 -37.59 27.14
N ILE A 7 -2.50 -38.38 26.58
CA ILE A 7 -3.62 -37.91 25.76
C ILE A 7 -4.60 -37.10 26.61
N LEU A 8 -4.91 -37.56 27.82
CA LEU A 8 -5.81 -36.85 28.74
C LEU A 8 -5.21 -35.51 29.22
N LEU A 9 -3.90 -35.49 29.45
CA LEU A 9 -3.16 -34.25 29.81
C LEU A 9 -3.15 -33.23 28.66
N SER A 10 -3.05 -33.71 27.41
CA SER A 10 -3.07 -32.81 26.24
C SER A 10 -4.43 -32.10 26.03
N VAL A 11 -5.55 -32.76 26.35
CA VAL A 11 -6.89 -32.18 26.23
C VAL A 11 -7.14 -31.06 27.23
N VAL A 12 -6.54 -31.13 28.44
CA VAL A 12 -6.69 -30.10 29.47
C VAL A 12 -5.97 -28.80 29.10
N PHE A 13 -4.87 -28.86 28.32
CA PHE A 13 -4.13 -27.68 27.89
C PHE A 13 -4.80 -26.90 26.74
N PHE A 14 -5.80 -27.47 26.07
CA PHE A 14 -6.53 -26.80 24.99
C PHE A 14 -7.83 -26.10 25.43
N SER A 15 -8.18 -26.14 26.70
CA SER A 15 -9.33 -25.38 27.22
C SER A 15 -8.99 -23.87 27.24
N LYS A 16 -9.12 -23.19 26.11
CA LYS A 16 -9.13 -21.72 26.07
C LYS A 16 -10.41 -21.26 26.76
N ASN A 17 -10.27 -20.49 27.85
CA ASN A 17 -11.40 -19.79 28.44
C ASN A 17 -12.01 -18.85 27.38
N VAL A 18 -13.19 -19.18 26.90
CA VAL A 18 -13.99 -18.30 26.05
C VAL A 18 -14.59 -17.23 26.98
N PHE A 19 -13.88 -16.13 27.15
CA PHE A 19 -14.47 -14.95 27.79
C PHE A 19 -15.47 -14.33 26.83
N ALA A 20 -16.64 -13.96 27.33
CA ALA A 20 -17.58 -13.15 26.55
C ALA A 20 -16.89 -11.82 26.21
N VAL A 21 -16.74 -11.56 24.91
CA VAL A 21 -16.12 -10.32 24.41
C VAL A 21 -17.07 -9.16 24.72
N THR A 22 -16.58 -8.14 25.40
CA THR A 22 -17.37 -6.91 25.65
C THR A 22 -17.42 -6.03 24.39
N LEU A 23 -18.43 -5.14 24.29
CA LEU A 23 -18.50 -4.16 23.18
C LEU A 23 -17.21 -3.35 23.05
N SER A 24 -16.64 -2.91 24.18
CA SER A 24 -15.38 -2.15 24.19
C SER A 24 -14.21 -2.95 23.61
N GLN A 25 -14.10 -4.24 23.93
CA GLN A 25 -13.07 -5.12 23.37
C GLN A 25 -13.29 -5.36 21.87
N ALA A 26 -14.53 -5.56 21.44
CA ALA A 26 -14.86 -5.72 20.02
C ALA A 26 -14.52 -4.46 19.20
N LEU A 27 -14.82 -3.27 19.74
CA LEU A 27 -14.46 -2.00 19.10
C LEU A 27 -12.96 -1.80 19.02
N LEU A 28 -12.23 -2.10 20.10
CA LEU A 28 -10.78 -1.98 20.15
C LEU A 28 -10.11 -2.94 19.15
N GLN A 29 -10.61 -4.17 19.05
CA GLN A 29 -10.13 -5.13 18.09
C GLN A 29 -10.43 -4.70 16.64
N ALA A 30 -11.65 -4.23 16.35
CA ALA A 30 -12.01 -3.69 15.05
C ALA A 30 -11.13 -2.49 14.66
N TYR A 31 -10.83 -1.60 15.60
CA TYR A 31 -9.97 -0.44 15.37
C TYR A 31 -8.51 -0.82 15.07
N ASN A 32 -7.98 -1.82 15.77
CA ASN A 32 -6.56 -2.19 15.64
C ASN A 32 -6.30 -3.19 14.50
N GLU A 33 -7.21 -4.13 14.28
CA GLU A 33 -6.96 -5.30 13.43
C GLU A 33 -7.67 -5.22 12.07
N ASN A 34 -8.58 -4.23 11.86
CA ASN A 34 -9.30 -4.13 10.61
C ASN A 34 -8.36 -3.82 9.43
N PRO A 35 -8.30 -4.65 8.38
CA PRO A 35 -7.37 -4.47 7.27
C PRO A 35 -7.69 -3.23 6.41
N GLU A 36 -8.97 -2.85 6.27
CA GLU A 36 -9.39 -1.65 5.54
C GLU A 36 -8.87 -0.38 6.25
N LEU A 37 -9.00 -0.35 7.58
CA LEU A 37 -8.50 0.76 8.38
C LEU A 37 -6.97 0.85 8.37
N ASN A 38 -6.29 -0.29 8.42
CA ASN A 38 -4.84 -0.34 8.33
C ASN A 38 -4.35 0.12 6.95
N ALA A 39 -5.05 -0.25 5.87
CA ALA A 39 -4.75 0.24 4.52
C ALA A 39 -4.88 1.77 4.41
N GLU A 40 -5.93 2.39 5.02
CA GLU A 40 -6.08 3.85 5.01
C GLU A 40 -5.00 4.54 5.86
N ARG A 41 -4.51 3.93 6.94
CA ARG A 41 -3.35 4.45 7.69
C ARG A 41 -2.09 4.48 6.84
N GLU A 42 -1.85 3.44 6.03
CA GLU A 42 -0.73 3.40 5.10
C GLU A 42 -0.90 4.42 3.95
N ASN A 43 -2.13 4.71 3.51
CA ASN A 43 -2.41 5.74 2.50
C ASN A 43 -2.00 7.14 2.96
N ILE A 44 -2.02 7.43 4.26
CA ILE A 44 -1.46 8.68 4.81
C ILE A 44 0.07 8.71 4.62
N ALA A 45 0.75 7.59 4.85
CA ALA A 45 2.20 7.50 4.62
C ALA A 45 2.53 7.76 3.14
N VAL A 46 1.77 7.16 2.20
CA VAL A 46 1.89 7.42 0.76
C VAL A 46 1.68 8.91 0.46
N SER A 47 0.62 9.53 0.97
CA SER A 47 0.33 10.95 0.75
C SER A 47 1.43 11.89 1.30
N LYS A 48 2.10 11.50 2.40
CA LYS A 48 3.27 12.22 2.92
C LYS A 48 4.46 12.12 1.96
N GLU A 49 4.69 10.97 1.35
CA GLU A 49 5.73 10.81 0.33
C GLU A 49 5.40 11.60 -0.94
N ASP A 50 4.13 11.69 -1.36
CA ASP A 50 3.70 12.53 -2.48
C ASP A 50 4.05 14.01 -2.27
N VAL A 51 3.95 14.51 -1.04
CA VAL A 51 4.42 15.87 -0.69
C VAL A 51 5.93 15.99 -0.86
N LYS A 52 6.71 14.97 -0.49
CA LYS A 52 8.17 14.97 -0.69
C LYS A 52 8.53 14.90 -2.17
N ILE A 53 7.81 14.07 -2.95
CA ILE A 53 7.97 13.97 -4.41
C ILE A 53 7.67 15.34 -5.06
N SER A 54 6.62 16.02 -4.64
CA SER A 54 6.30 17.36 -5.15
C SER A 54 7.41 18.39 -4.84
N ARG A 55 8.06 18.28 -3.68
CA ARG A 55 9.22 19.11 -3.33
C ARG A 55 10.44 18.78 -4.19
N SER A 56 10.62 17.51 -4.57
CA SER A 56 11.76 17.10 -5.40
C SER A 56 11.75 17.73 -6.79
N GLN A 57 10.60 18.22 -7.27
CA GLN A 57 10.50 18.96 -8.55
C GLN A 57 11.31 20.27 -8.56
N PHE A 58 11.67 20.79 -7.39
CA PHE A 58 12.53 21.97 -7.24
C PHE A 58 14.03 21.61 -7.15
N LEU A 59 14.36 20.34 -7.17
CA LEU A 59 15.74 19.85 -7.13
C LEU A 59 16.25 19.51 -8.54
N PRO A 60 17.58 19.54 -8.78
CA PRO A 60 18.14 19.09 -10.03
C PRO A 60 17.91 17.58 -10.20
N SER A 61 17.54 17.17 -11.41
CA SER A 61 17.52 15.77 -11.81
C SER A 61 18.84 15.37 -12.44
N VAL A 62 19.39 14.23 -12.07
CA VAL A 62 20.64 13.67 -12.62
C VAL A 62 20.32 12.36 -13.31
N THR A 63 20.56 12.29 -14.60
CA THR A 63 20.34 11.10 -15.41
C THR A 63 21.67 10.57 -15.94
N LEU A 64 22.00 9.34 -15.63
CA LEU A 64 23.15 8.62 -16.18
C LEU A 64 22.64 7.69 -17.30
N SER A 65 23.17 7.87 -18.51
CA SER A 65 22.82 7.02 -19.64
C SER A 65 24.08 6.34 -20.18
N ARG A 66 23.92 5.08 -20.56
CA ARG A 66 24.96 4.30 -21.23
C ARG A 66 24.32 3.54 -22.39
N SER A 67 24.83 3.75 -23.59
CA SER A 67 24.43 3.00 -24.77
C SER A 67 25.64 2.34 -25.43
N LYS A 68 25.44 1.15 -25.98
CA LYS A 68 26.36 0.47 -26.88
C LYS A 68 25.62 0.19 -28.18
N SER A 69 26.13 0.72 -29.28
CA SER A 69 25.62 0.45 -30.61
C SER A 69 26.72 -0.24 -31.41
N GLN A 70 26.36 -1.29 -32.13
CA GLN A 70 27.24 -1.99 -33.07
C GLN A 70 26.63 -1.85 -34.44
N GLU A 71 27.35 -1.24 -35.36
CA GLU A 71 26.91 -1.04 -36.73
C GLU A 71 27.89 -1.77 -37.66
N ASN A 72 27.36 -2.76 -38.42
CA ASN A 72 28.09 -3.48 -39.44
C ASN A 72 27.62 -2.95 -40.77
N THR A 73 28.47 -2.19 -41.47
CA THR A 73 28.11 -1.60 -42.76
C THR A 73 28.98 -2.19 -43.83
N GLU A 74 28.35 -2.98 -44.73
CA GLU A 74 29.03 -3.62 -45.88
C GLU A 74 29.23 -2.71 -47.10
N LYS A 75 28.76 -1.46 -47.05
CA LYS A 75 28.76 -0.52 -48.19
C LYS A 75 29.14 0.90 -47.79
N LEU A 76 30.24 1.08 -47.08
CA LEU A 76 30.85 2.41 -47.02
C LEU A 76 31.82 2.54 -48.20
N THR A 77 31.47 3.44 -49.11
CA THR A 77 32.37 3.87 -50.20
C THR A 77 33.13 5.11 -49.73
N ASP A 78 34.42 5.20 -50.10
CA ASP A 78 35.18 6.42 -49.90
C ASP A 78 34.52 7.59 -50.65
N ARG A 79 34.95 8.84 -50.38
CA ARG A 79 34.39 10.05 -51.01
C ARG A 79 34.56 10.08 -52.55
N SER A 80 35.40 9.22 -53.12
CA SER A 80 35.63 9.05 -54.56
C SER A 80 34.74 7.96 -55.18
N GLY A 81 34.04 7.16 -54.34
CA GLY A 81 33.15 6.10 -54.79
C GLY A 81 33.85 4.84 -55.32
N THR A 82 35.16 4.75 -55.12
CA THR A 82 35.99 3.71 -55.75
C THR A 82 36.33 2.52 -54.85
N ASN A 83 36.32 2.70 -53.52
CA ASN A 83 36.64 1.64 -52.58
C ASN A 83 35.46 1.38 -51.62
N SER A 84 34.97 0.15 -51.56
CA SER A 84 34.05 -0.25 -50.52
C SER A 84 34.88 -0.79 -49.34
N ALA A 85 34.75 -0.18 -48.17
CA ALA A 85 35.31 -0.67 -46.92
C ALA A 85 34.19 -1.26 -46.06
N ILE A 86 34.43 -2.47 -45.55
CA ILE A 86 33.62 -3.04 -44.48
C ILE A 86 34.11 -2.39 -43.18
N THR A 87 33.26 -1.63 -42.54
CA THR A 87 33.62 -0.97 -41.27
C THR A 87 32.64 -1.43 -40.18
N ASP A 88 33.17 -2.15 -39.23
CA ASP A 88 32.51 -2.48 -37.98
C ASP A 88 32.75 -1.34 -36.98
N VAL A 89 31.69 -0.63 -36.64
CA VAL A 89 31.77 0.46 -35.68
C VAL A 89 31.08 0.05 -34.36
N ASP A 90 31.89 -0.16 -33.32
CA ASP A 90 31.44 -0.34 -31.95
C ASP A 90 31.38 1.02 -31.25
N GLN A 91 30.22 1.64 -31.22
CA GLN A 91 30.03 2.91 -30.51
C GLN A 91 29.56 2.67 -29.08
N LYS A 92 30.31 3.20 -28.13
CA LYS A 92 29.95 3.23 -26.69
C LYS A 92 29.78 4.69 -26.28
N THR A 93 28.58 5.04 -25.88
CA THR A 93 28.27 6.38 -25.38
C THR A 93 27.90 6.30 -23.91
N GLN A 94 28.53 7.16 -23.11
CA GLN A 94 28.16 7.38 -21.71
C GLN A 94 27.89 8.88 -21.54
N SER A 95 26.76 9.21 -20.93
CA SER A 95 26.41 10.62 -20.69
C SER A 95 25.83 10.79 -19.30
N ILE A 96 26.18 11.89 -18.68
CA ILE A 96 25.56 12.38 -17.44
C ILE A 96 24.84 13.67 -17.81
N ASN A 97 23.53 13.67 -17.64
CA ASN A 97 22.70 14.85 -17.86
C ASN A 97 22.21 15.39 -16.52
N VAL A 98 22.44 16.66 -16.23
CA VAL A 98 21.93 17.35 -15.05
C VAL A 98 20.96 18.41 -15.52
N GLU A 99 19.69 18.28 -15.14
CA GLU A 99 18.64 19.23 -15.52
C GLU A 99 18.06 19.88 -14.27
N GLN A 100 18.10 21.23 -14.23
CA GLN A 100 17.47 22.05 -13.20
C GLN A 100 16.38 22.92 -13.83
N LYS A 101 15.15 22.70 -13.42
CA LYS A 101 14.02 23.53 -13.83
C LYS A 101 13.98 24.81 -12.98
N ILE A 102 14.30 25.95 -13.57
CA ILE A 102 14.36 27.24 -12.88
C ILE A 102 12.96 27.87 -12.79
N PHE A 103 12.18 27.78 -13.86
CA PHE A 103 10.82 28.34 -13.93
C PHE A 103 9.90 27.48 -14.80
N GLN A 104 8.70 27.20 -14.30
CA GLN A 104 7.68 26.38 -14.97
C GLN A 104 6.29 27.03 -14.89
N GLY A 105 6.19 28.35 -14.93
CA GLY A 105 4.89 29.03 -14.86
C GLY A 105 4.08 28.68 -13.60
N PHE A 106 4.74 28.60 -12.43
CA PHE A 106 4.13 28.22 -11.13
C PHE A 106 3.59 26.79 -11.03
N ALA A 107 3.79 25.93 -12.04
CA ALA A 107 3.30 24.55 -12.02
C ALA A 107 3.84 23.75 -10.81
N GLY A 108 5.11 23.95 -10.45
CA GLY A 108 5.72 23.31 -9.26
C GLY A 108 5.06 23.74 -7.95
N LEU A 109 4.73 25.02 -7.79
CA LEU A 109 4.04 25.54 -6.60
C LEU A 109 2.61 24.97 -6.50
N ALA A 110 1.86 24.99 -7.61
CA ALA A 110 0.52 24.40 -7.67
C ALA A 110 0.55 22.88 -7.40
N GLY A 111 1.56 22.16 -7.91
CA GLY A 111 1.78 20.74 -7.63
C GLY A 111 2.05 20.48 -6.15
N MET A 112 2.85 21.30 -5.49
CA MET A 112 3.11 21.18 -4.05
C MET A 112 1.87 21.48 -3.21
N GLU A 113 1.09 22.49 -3.57
CA GLU A 113 -0.18 22.80 -2.91
C GLU A 113 -1.19 21.66 -3.09
N LYS A 114 -1.34 21.13 -4.31
CA LYS A 114 -2.17 19.97 -4.59
C LYS A 114 -1.81 18.77 -3.73
N SER A 115 -0.52 18.47 -3.55
CA SER A 115 -0.10 17.31 -2.73
C SER A 115 -0.36 17.54 -1.24
N LYS A 116 -0.25 18.77 -0.72
CA LYS A 116 -0.65 19.10 0.66
C LYS A 116 -2.14 18.93 0.89
N ILE A 117 -2.96 19.39 -0.07
CA ILE A 117 -4.43 19.17 -0.02
C ILE A 117 -4.73 17.67 -0.11
N GLY A 118 -3.98 16.92 -0.93
CA GLY A 118 -4.08 15.45 -1.01
C GLY A 118 -3.84 14.77 0.33
N LEU A 119 -2.86 15.22 1.11
CA LEU A 119 -2.61 14.72 2.46
C LEU A 119 -3.81 15.01 3.40
N ASN A 120 -4.34 16.23 3.40
CA ASN A 120 -5.53 16.57 4.19
C ASN A 120 -6.75 15.72 3.80
N LEU A 121 -6.89 15.41 2.51
CA LEU A 121 -7.93 14.50 2.02
C LEU A 121 -7.73 13.07 2.52
N ALA A 122 -6.49 12.58 2.59
CA ALA A 122 -6.19 11.27 3.14
C ALA A 122 -6.54 11.18 4.63
N ASP A 123 -6.23 12.22 5.42
CA ASP A 123 -6.62 12.31 6.83
C ASP A 123 -8.15 12.29 7.00
N ALA A 124 -8.89 13.03 6.17
CA ALA A 124 -10.36 13.03 6.21
C ALA A 124 -10.95 11.66 5.81
N LYS A 125 -10.33 10.98 4.85
CA LYS A 125 -10.74 9.61 4.47
C LYS A 125 -10.50 8.61 5.59
N LEU A 126 -9.34 8.68 6.25
CA LEU A 126 -9.06 7.84 7.40
C LEU A 126 -10.14 8.01 8.47
N LEU A 127 -10.45 9.25 8.87
CA LEU A 127 -11.48 9.53 9.87
C LEU A 127 -12.85 8.95 9.46
N LYS A 128 -13.23 9.10 8.19
CA LYS A 128 -14.46 8.52 7.65
C LYS A 128 -14.45 7.00 7.74
N THR A 129 -13.34 6.35 7.41
CA THR A 129 -13.20 4.89 7.49
C THR A 129 -13.25 4.41 8.94
N GLU A 130 -12.59 5.10 9.86
CA GLU A 130 -12.67 4.82 11.31
C GLU A 130 -14.12 4.82 11.81
N GLN A 131 -14.85 5.88 11.51
CA GLN A 131 -16.27 5.99 11.91
C GLN A 131 -17.12 4.87 11.32
N ASN A 132 -16.93 4.55 10.04
CA ASN A 132 -17.66 3.48 9.36
C ASN A 132 -17.36 2.09 9.95
N ILE A 133 -16.09 1.78 10.22
CA ILE A 133 -15.69 0.50 10.80
C ILE A 133 -16.22 0.36 12.22
N LEU A 134 -16.09 1.39 13.04
CA LEU A 134 -16.63 1.38 14.41
C LEU A 134 -18.16 1.25 14.41
N TYR A 135 -18.86 1.93 13.51
CA TYR A 135 -20.30 1.77 13.35
C TYR A 135 -20.70 0.34 12.99
N LYS A 136 -20.05 -0.25 11.98
CA LYS A 136 -20.29 -1.65 11.59
C LYS A 136 -19.98 -2.63 12.73
N ALA A 137 -18.96 -2.36 13.54
CA ALA A 137 -18.62 -3.20 14.69
C ALA A 137 -19.73 -3.14 15.77
N VAL A 138 -20.30 -1.94 16.05
CA VAL A 138 -21.43 -1.80 16.97
C VAL A 138 -22.66 -2.52 16.44
N GLU A 139 -22.96 -2.35 15.14
CA GLU A 139 -24.09 -3.00 14.48
C GLU A 139 -23.98 -4.53 14.56
N ALA A 140 -22.82 -5.08 14.23
CA ALA A 140 -22.58 -6.52 14.28
C ALA A 140 -22.69 -7.06 15.72
N TYR A 141 -22.11 -6.37 16.70
CA TYR A 141 -22.17 -6.75 18.11
C TYR A 141 -23.59 -6.74 18.64
N SER A 142 -24.35 -5.67 18.36
CA SER A 142 -25.76 -5.54 18.75
C SER A 142 -26.65 -6.58 18.09
N GLY A 143 -26.40 -6.85 16.81
CA GLY A 143 -27.08 -7.92 16.07
C GLY A 143 -26.83 -9.31 16.64
N LEU A 144 -25.60 -9.59 17.09
CA LEU A 144 -25.27 -10.85 17.77
C LEU A 144 -26.06 -11.01 19.09
N ILE A 145 -26.06 -10.00 19.95
CA ILE A 145 -26.82 -10.02 21.21
C ILE A 145 -28.31 -10.19 20.93
N PHE A 146 -28.88 -9.44 19.99
CA PHE A 146 -30.29 -9.57 19.62
C PHE A 146 -30.65 -10.98 19.17
N THR A 147 -29.78 -11.59 18.35
CA THR A 147 -29.99 -12.95 17.83
C THR A 147 -29.88 -14.00 18.94
N ASP A 148 -28.96 -13.84 19.89
CA ASP A 148 -28.80 -14.74 21.04
C ASP A 148 -30.04 -14.68 21.96
N GLU A 149 -30.53 -13.49 22.27
CA GLU A 149 -31.76 -13.33 23.06
C GLU A 149 -33.01 -13.90 22.34
N LYS A 150 -33.13 -13.67 21.04
CA LYS A 150 -34.19 -14.27 20.24
C LYS A 150 -34.12 -15.82 20.27
N LEU A 151 -32.92 -16.40 20.20
CA LEU A 151 -32.71 -17.83 20.30
C LEU A 151 -33.16 -18.36 21.68
N LYS A 152 -32.81 -17.67 22.77
CA LYS A 152 -33.24 -18.03 24.14
C LYS A 152 -34.75 -18.04 24.27
N ILE A 153 -35.42 -16.99 23.78
CA ILE A 153 -36.89 -16.89 23.79
C ILE A 153 -37.53 -18.06 22.98
N ASN A 154 -37.03 -18.33 21.78
CA ASN A 154 -37.56 -19.41 20.95
C ASN A 154 -37.37 -20.80 21.61
N LYS A 155 -36.21 -21.03 22.23
CA LYS A 155 -35.98 -22.31 22.97
C LYS A 155 -36.95 -22.46 24.14
N ASN A 156 -37.21 -21.37 24.88
CA ASN A 156 -38.18 -21.40 25.99
C ASN A 156 -39.60 -21.70 25.47
N ASN A 157 -40.00 -21.12 24.33
CA ASN A 157 -41.33 -21.36 23.74
C ASN A 157 -41.51 -22.80 23.20
N VAL A 158 -40.46 -23.51 22.83
CA VAL A 158 -40.49 -24.90 22.36
C VAL A 158 -40.56 -25.90 23.55
N ASN A 159 -40.05 -25.47 24.72
CA ASN A 159 -40.03 -26.29 25.93
C ASN A 159 -41.29 -26.15 26.82
N LEU A 160 -42.26 -25.31 26.37
CA LEU A 160 -43.61 -25.21 26.95
C LEU A 160 -44.59 -26.06 26.19
#